data_de847d62bcb03467a8f4e4431dee453c
#
_entry.id   de847d62bcb03467a8f4e4431dee453c
#
_cell.length_a   1.000
_cell.length_b   1.000
_cell.length_c   1.000
_cell.angle_alpha   90.00
_cell.angle_beta   90.00
_cell.angle_gamma   90.00
#
_symmetry.space_group_name_H-M   'P 1'
#
loop_
_entity.id
_entity.type
_entity.pdbx_description
1 polymer ?
#
loop_
_entity_poly.entity_id
_entity_poly.type
_entity_poly.pdbx_seq_one_letter_code
_entity_poly.pdbx_strand_id
1 'polypeptide(L)'
;MLKIEAVIRPEKLELVCAKLRRIGYPGMMVMEMEGHGRQGGLHPHWPEGLRVNFLPKVRMEIVVENKDKAKVITAIVSGARTGEEGDGKIFISEIKEAIRIRTGERGSKALSKDRDFSLRK
;
A
#
# COMPACT_ATOMS: atom_id res chain seq x y z
N MET A 1 -5.29 -5.08 14.94
CA MET A 1 -4.87 -5.20 13.53
C MET A 1 -5.29 -3.99 12.75
N LEU A 2 -4.46 -3.57 11.85
CA LEU A 2 -4.70 -2.40 11.02
C LEU A 2 -4.52 -2.76 9.56
N LYS A 3 -5.36 -2.18 8.70
CA LYS A 3 -5.15 -2.20 7.26
C LYS A 3 -4.49 -0.88 6.87
N ILE A 4 -3.37 -0.98 6.20
CA ILE A 4 -2.65 0.17 5.68
C ILE A 4 -2.77 0.13 4.17
N GLU A 5 -3.38 1.17 3.61
CA GLU A 5 -3.46 1.37 2.18
C GLU A 5 -2.52 2.50 1.80
N ALA A 6 -1.69 2.27 0.80
CA ALA A 6 -0.81 3.30 0.29
C ALA A 6 -1.03 3.46 -1.20
N VAL A 7 -1.30 4.68 -1.64
CA VAL A 7 -1.37 5.02 -3.05
C VAL A 7 -0.08 5.72 -3.39
N ILE A 8 0.74 5.10 -4.22
CA ILE A 8 2.10 5.55 -4.48
C ILE A 8 2.40 5.58 -5.98
N ARG A 9 3.54 6.15 -6.34
CA ARG A 9 4.02 6.13 -7.72
C ARG A 9 4.40 4.69 -8.09
N PRO A 10 4.06 4.24 -9.31
CA PRO A 10 4.39 2.87 -9.72
C PRO A 10 5.89 2.56 -9.64
N GLU A 11 6.74 3.52 -10.00
CA GLU A 11 8.19 3.32 -9.98
C GLU A 11 8.78 3.15 -8.58
N LYS A 12 8.00 3.43 -7.53
CA LYS A 12 8.44 3.26 -6.14
C LYS A 12 8.03 1.92 -5.54
N LEU A 13 7.20 1.17 -6.24
CA LEU A 13 6.63 -0.07 -5.70
C LEU A 13 7.71 -1.08 -5.27
N GLU A 14 8.69 -1.32 -6.13
CA GLU A 14 9.73 -2.30 -5.81
C GLU A 14 10.52 -1.93 -4.55
N LEU A 15 10.86 -0.66 -4.42
CA LEU A 15 11.60 -0.19 -3.25
C LEU A 15 10.78 -0.32 -1.98
N VAL A 16 9.49 0.04 -2.04
CA VAL A 16 8.58 -0.10 -0.90
C VAL A 16 8.45 -1.57 -0.51
N CYS A 17 8.25 -2.45 -1.49
CA CYS A 17 8.15 -3.88 -1.24
C CYS A 17 9.43 -4.44 -0.60
N ALA A 18 10.59 -4.01 -1.07
CA ALA A 18 11.87 -4.44 -0.50
C ALA A 18 12.01 -4.01 0.96
N LYS A 19 11.60 -2.78 1.27
CA LYS A 19 11.65 -2.27 2.65
C LYS A 19 10.68 -2.99 3.56
N LEU A 20 9.48 -3.30 3.09
CA LEU A 20 8.50 -4.05 3.87
C LEU A 20 8.94 -5.48 4.13
N ARG A 21 9.50 -6.13 3.12
CA ARG A 21 10.05 -7.49 3.28
C ARG A 21 11.14 -7.51 4.34
N ARG A 22 11.99 -6.50 4.35
CA ARG A 22 13.11 -6.41 5.31
C ARG A 22 12.62 -6.36 6.74
N ILE A 23 11.47 -5.76 6.99
CA ILE A 23 10.91 -5.65 8.35
C ILE A 23 9.90 -6.77 8.68
N GLY A 24 9.82 -7.80 7.84
CA GLY A 24 9.03 -8.99 8.11
C GLY A 24 7.63 -9.01 7.52
N TYR A 25 7.34 -8.17 6.53
CA TYR A 25 6.03 -8.13 5.87
C TYR A 25 6.17 -8.35 4.36
N PRO A 26 6.41 -9.60 3.93
CA PRO A 26 6.58 -9.90 2.51
C PRO A 26 5.29 -9.94 1.71
N GLY A 27 4.14 -10.15 2.36
CA GLY A 27 2.85 -10.30 1.67
C GLY A 27 2.06 -9.01 1.66
N MET A 28 1.59 -8.63 0.48
CA MET A 28 0.74 -7.46 0.31
C MET A 28 -0.08 -7.62 -0.96
N MET A 29 -1.20 -6.91 -1.03
CA MET A 29 -2.00 -6.83 -2.24
C MET A 29 -1.65 -5.57 -2.99
N VAL A 30 -1.58 -5.67 -4.31
CA VAL A 30 -1.23 -4.54 -5.17
C VAL A 30 -2.24 -4.43 -6.30
N MET A 31 -2.73 -3.22 -6.53
CA MET A 31 -3.62 -2.92 -7.65
C MET A 31 -3.11 -1.67 -8.37
N GLU A 32 -3.07 -1.75 -9.69
CA GLU A 32 -2.79 -0.57 -10.51
C GLU A 32 -4.06 0.25 -10.65
N MET A 33 -3.91 1.57 -10.63
CA MET A 33 -5.04 2.48 -10.75
C MET A 33 -4.57 3.81 -11.33
N GLU A 34 -5.52 4.57 -11.86
CA GLU A 34 -5.27 5.95 -12.24
C GLU A 34 -5.84 6.85 -11.15
N GLY A 35 -5.05 7.82 -10.72
CA GLY A 35 -5.45 8.73 -9.67
C GLY A 35 -5.64 10.15 -10.15
N HIS A 36 -6.47 10.88 -9.42
CA HIS A 36 -6.57 12.32 -9.53
C HIS A 36 -5.67 12.92 -8.46
N GLY A 37 -4.91 13.92 -8.84
CA GLY A 37 -4.01 14.54 -7.91
C GLY A 37 -3.85 16.03 -8.18
N ARG A 38 -2.89 16.61 -7.50
CA ARG A 38 -2.56 18.04 -7.69
C ARG A 38 -1.70 18.28 -8.91
N GLN A 39 -1.19 17.24 -9.52
CA GLN A 39 -0.44 17.34 -10.75
C GLN A 39 -1.42 17.72 -11.86
N GLY A 40 -1.32 18.92 -12.36
CA GLY A 40 -2.24 19.41 -13.37
C GLY A 40 -2.05 18.72 -14.70
N GLY A 41 -3.15 18.50 -15.40
CA GLY A 41 -3.15 18.00 -16.76
C GLY A 41 -4.44 18.37 -17.43
N LEU A 42 -4.41 18.44 -18.76
CA LEU A 42 -5.61 18.68 -19.56
C LEU A 42 -6.10 17.36 -20.13
N HIS A 43 -7.36 17.07 -19.90
CA HIS A 43 -8.01 15.95 -20.57
C HIS A 43 -8.68 16.51 -21.83
N PRO A 44 -8.42 15.95 -23.02
CA PRO A 44 -8.91 16.53 -24.27
C PRO A 44 -10.43 16.55 -24.41
N HIS A 45 -11.14 15.72 -23.67
CA HIS A 45 -12.60 15.65 -23.73
C HIS A 45 -13.30 16.44 -22.62
N TRP A 46 -12.54 17.14 -21.81
CA TRP A 46 -13.12 17.91 -20.70
C TRP A 46 -13.20 19.38 -21.01
N PRO A 47 -14.12 20.11 -20.35
CA PRO A 47 -14.25 21.53 -20.55
C PRO A 47 -12.93 22.27 -20.30
N GLU A 48 -12.71 23.31 -21.05
CA GLU A 48 -11.54 24.17 -20.92
C GLU A 48 -11.43 24.65 -19.46
N GLY A 49 -10.23 24.60 -18.92
CA GLY A 49 -9.97 25.01 -17.54
C GLY A 49 -10.13 23.91 -16.52
N LEU A 50 -10.71 22.77 -16.89
CA LEU A 50 -10.80 21.64 -16.00
C LEU A 50 -9.51 20.83 -16.11
N ARG A 51 -8.73 20.86 -15.03
CA ARG A 51 -7.48 20.09 -14.96
C ARG A 51 -7.67 18.88 -14.06
N VAL A 52 -7.46 17.73 -14.62
CA VAL A 52 -7.52 16.49 -13.89
C VAL A 52 -6.31 15.65 -14.27
N ASN A 53 -5.76 14.99 -13.28
CA ASN A 53 -4.59 14.19 -13.46
C ASN A 53 -4.95 12.72 -13.32
N PHE A 54 -4.88 11.98 -14.43
CA PHE A 54 -5.10 10.54 -14.46
C PHE A 54 -3.77 9.80 -14.57
N LEU A 55 -2.77 10.23 -13.82
CA LEU A 55 -1.50 9.56 -13.83
C LEU A 55 -1.63 8.17 -13.19
N PRO A 56 -0.92 7.19 -13.72
CA PRO A 56 -0.92 5.86 -13.12
C PRO A 56 -0.48 5.90 -11.67
N LYS A 57 -1.16 5.15 -10.83
CA LYS A 57 -0.82 4.98 -9.42
C LYS A 57 -0.93 3.49 -9.09
N VAL A 58 -0.27 3.12 -8.03
CA VAL A 58 -0.37 1.79 -7.48
C VAL A 58 -0.98 1.90 -6.10
N ARG A 59 -2.02 1.13 -5.83
CA ARG A 59 -2.58 0.99 -4.51
C ARG A 59 -2.09 -0.34 -3.93
N MET A 60 -1.44 -0.26 -2.79
CA MET A 60 -1.03 -1.44 -2.06
C MET A 60 -1.79 -1.50 -0.74
N GLU A 61 -2.12 -2.70 -0.33
CA GLU A 61 -2.79 -2.93 0.94
C GLU A 61 -2.02 -3.97 1.74
N ILE A 62 -1.87 -3.72 3.01
CA ILE A 62 -1.22 -4.66 3.92
C ILE A 62 -1.93 -4.61 5.27
N VAL A 63 -2.17 -5.77 5.86
CA VAL A 63 -2.74 -5.87 7.20
C VAL A 63 -1.61 -6.18 8.16
N VAL A 64 -1.50 -5.39 9.22
CA VAL A 64 -0.38 -5.47 10.15
C VAL A 64 -0.87 -5.50 11.59
N GLU A 65 0.02 -5.98 12.46
CA GLU A 65 -0.22 -5.89 13.90
C GLU A 65 -0.12 -4.44 14.34
N ASN A 66 -0.90 -4.07 15.36
CA ASN A 66 -0.88 -2.71 15.89
C ASN A 66 0.52 -2.27 16.31
N LYS A 67 1.29 -3.18 16.90
CA LYS A 67 2.66 -2.89 17.36
C LYS A 67 3.61 -2.53 16.23
N ASP A 68 3.31 -2.95 15.02
CA ASP A 68 4.18 -2.76 13.85
C ASP A 68 3.80 -1.54 13.02
N LYS A 69 2.76 -0.82 13.41
CA LYS A 69 2.25 0.33 12.66
C LYS A 69 3.34 1.32 12.29
N ALA A 70 4.11 1.76 13.27
CA ALA A 70 5.12 2.81 13.06
C ALA A 70 6.19 2.36 12.08
N LYS A 71 6.70 1.14 12.24
CA LYS A 71 7.77 0.67 11.34
C LYS A 71 7.29 0.41 9.93
N VAL A 72 6.04 -0.01 9.77
CA VAL A 72 5.45 -0.21 8.43
C VAL A 72 5.26 1.13 7.74
N ILE A 73 4.70 2.12 8.42
CA ILE A 73 4.54 3.47 7.86
C ILE A 73 5.89 4.05 7.46
N THR A 74 6.90 3.93 8.32
CA THR A 74 8.25 4.41 8.04
C THR A 74 8.83 3.74 6.78
N ALA A 75 8.64 2.44 6.64
CA ALA A 75 9.11 1.71 5.47
C ALA A 75 8.45 2.22 4.18
N ILE A 76 7.14 2.41 4.22
CA ILE A 76 6.39 2.90 3.04
C ILE A 76 6.81 4.32 2.69
N VAL A 77 6.83 5.22 3.66
CA VAL A 77 7.17 6.62 3.43
C VAL A 77 8.59 6.76 2.91
N SER A 78 9.56 6.08 3.54
CA SER A 78 10.95 6.18 3.10
C SER A 78 11.18 5.59 1.72
N GLY A 79 10.40 4.59 1.34
CA GLY A 79 10.49 3.99 0.02
C GLY A 79 9.78 4.77 -1.08
N ALA A 80 8.67 5.44 -0.75
CA ALA A 80 7.81 6.08 -1.75
C ALA A 80 8.04 7.58 -1.90
N ARG A 81 8.62 8.23 -0.92
CA ARG A 81 8.74 9.67 -0.89
C ARG A 81 9.75 10.21 -1.90
N THR A 82 9.36 11.24 -2.65
CA THR A 82 10.27 12.04 -3.47
C THR A 82 10.35 13.49 -2.97
N GLY A 83 9.33 13.95 -2.26
CA GLY A 83 9.20 15.35 -1.85
C GLY A 83 8.40 16.19 -2.83
N GLU A 84 7.99 15.60 -3.95
CA GLU A 84 7.23 16.29 -4.98
C GLU A 84 5.74 15.95 -4.87
N GLU A 85 4.90 16.79 -5.49
CA GLU A 85 3.48 16.48 -5.61
C GLU A 85 3.31 15.17 -6.38
N GLY A 86 2.34 14.36 -5.96
CA GLY A 86 2.10 13.07 -6.58
C GLY A 86 2.72 11.90 -5.85
N ASP A 87 3.38 12.13 -4.71
CA ASP A 87 3.94 11.04 -3.90
C ASP A 87 2.87 10.10 -3.36
N GLY A 88 1.64 10.60 -3.20
CA GLY A 88 0.53 9.78 -2.75
C GLY A 88 0.19 9.96 -1.29
N LYS A 89 -0.60 9.02 -0.79
CA LYS A 89 -1.13 9.07 0.58
C LYS A 89 -1.20 7.69 1.17
N ILE A 90 -1.21 7.65 2.48
CA ILE A 90 -1.42 6.43 3.26
C ILE A 90 -2.72 6.59 4.04
N PHE A 91 -3.57 5.57 3.97
CA PHE A 91 -4.80 5.51 4.75
C PHE A 91 -4.72 4.32 5.69
N ILE A 92 -5.14 4.51 6.93
CA ILE A 92 -5.08 3.48 7.95
C ILE A 92 -6.46 3.28 8.53
N SER A 93 -6.89 2.03 8.60
CA SER A 93 -8.18 1.68 9.19
C SER A 93 -8.01 0.48 10.13
N GLU A 94 -8.90 0.38 11.10
CA GLU A 94 -8.92 -0.75 12.00
C GLU A 94 -9.56 -1.96 11.33
N ILE A 95 -8.96 -3.11 11.51
CA ILE A 95 -9.50 -4.40 11.08
C ILE A 95 -10.06 -5.09 12.31
N LYS A 96 -11.36 -5.39 12.27
CA LYS A 96 -12.01 -6.07 13.39
C LYS A 96 -11.56 -7.51 13.51
N GLU A 97 -11.37 -8.18 12.38
CA GLU A 97 -11.01 -9.59 12.38
C GLU A 97 -10.34 -9.97 11.07
N ALA A 98 -9.40 -10.89 11.13
CA ALA A 98 -8.82 -11.53 9.97
C ALA A 98 -9.02 -13.03 10.10
N ILE A 99 -9.40 -13.69 9.02
CA ILE A 99 -9.66 -15.12 8.99
C ILE A 99 -8.92 -15.70 7.80
N ARG A 100 -8.11 -16.74 8.05
CA ARG A 100 -7.45 -17.46 6.98
C ARG A 100 -8.45 -18.45 6.37
N ILE A 101 -8.71 -18.32 5.10
CA ILE A 101 -9.74 -19.15 4.45
C ILE A 101 -9.38 -20.63 4.53
N ARG A 102 -8.12 -20.98 4.27
CA ARG A 102 -7.70 -22.38 4.22
C ARG A 102 -7.86 -23.12 5.55
N THR A 103 -7.57 -22.44 6.66
CA THR A 103 -7.50 -23.10 7.98
C THR A 103 -8.58 -22.65 8.94
N GLY A 104 -9.24 -21.53 8.67
CA GLY A 104 -10.16 -20.93 9.62
C GLY A 104 -9.49 -20.22 10.79
N GLU A 105 -8.16 -20.13 10.80
CA GLU A 105 -7.45 -19.43 11.86
C GLU A 105 -7.82 -17.95 11.88
N ARG A 106 -7.89 -17.38 13.07
CA ARG A 106 -8.37 -16.01 13.28
C ARG A 106 -7.31 -15.15 13.97
N GLY A 107 -7.44 -13.85 13.75
CA GLY A 107 -6.60 -12.86 14.43
C GLY A 107 -5.15 -12.92 13.99
N SER A 108 -4.25 -12.76 14.95
CA SER A 108 -2.81 -12.72 14.68
C SER A 108 -2.28 -13.99 14.01
N LYS A 109 -2.88 -15.13 14.28
CA LYS A 109 -2.50 -16.37 13.64
C LYS A 109 -2.74 -16.36 12.15
N ALA A 110 -3.78 -15.67 11.69
CA ALA A 110 -4.07 -15.52 10.26
C ALA A 110 -2.97 -14.71 9.57
N LEU A 111 -2.38 -13.76 10.26
CA LEU A 111 -1.34 -12.87 9.70
C LEU A 111 0.05 -13.50 9.75
N SER A 112 0.40 -14.15 10.86
CA SER A 112 1.77 -14.64 11.08
C SER A 112 2.20 -15.67 10.06
N LYS A 113 1.31 -16.58 9.68
CA LYS A 113 1.65 -17.61 8.69
C LYS A 113 1.83 -17.05 7.29
N ASP A 114 1.18 -15.95 6.99
CA ASP A 114 1.37 -15.31 5.70
C ASP A 114 2.77 -14.71 5.58
N ARG A 115 3.35 -14.29 6.69
CA ARG A 115 4.72 -13.80 6.71
C ARG A 115 5.76 -14.90 6.54
N ASP A 116 5.39 -16.11 6.90
CA ASP A 116 6.28 -17.28 6.79
C ASP A 116 6.24 -17.90 5.39
N PHE A 117 5.45 -17.35 4.50
CA PHE A 117 5.26 -17.92 3.17
C PHE A 117 6.58 -18.12 2.41
N SER A 118 7.52 -17.22 2.58
CA SER A 118 8.82 -17.29 1.90
C SER A 118 9.66 -18.50 2.32
N LEU A 119 9.35 -19.13 3.44
CA LEU A 119 10.06 -20.29 3.95
C LEU A 119 9.54 -21.60 3.39
N ARG A 120 8.46 -21.57 2.64
CA ARG A 120 7.83 -22.76 2.06
C ARG A 120 8.37 -23.01 0.67
N LYS A 121 9.41 -23.72 0.58
CA LYS A 121 9.97 -24.11 -0.70
C LYS A 121 9.96 -25.60 -0.89
#